data_7581fb831076dd5d24c88722f0e161e7
#
_entry.id   7581fb831076dd5d24c88722f0e161e7
#
_cell.length_a   1.000
_cell.length_b   1.000
_cell.length_c   1.000
_cell.angle_alpha   90.00
_cell.angle_beta   90.00
_cell.angle_gamma   90.00
#
_symmetry.space_group_name_H-M   'P 1'
#
loop_
_entity.id
_entity.type
_entity.pdbx_description
1 polymer ?
#
loop_
_entity_poly.entity_id
_entity_poly.type
_entity_poly.pdbx_seq_one_letter_code
_entity_poly.pdbx_strand_id
1 'polypeptide(L)'
;MTTNAGQWRHSRLILAYFLYASGPAHACWDDAATRYQVNSALLYAIARTESGLNPHAIGRNPNGSRDIGLMQINSSWLSILATYGISERDLFEPCTNIHVGAWILSYNFYRLGYTWEAVGAYNAVNPRSRRTYIAKVRRNLRTGADSAERPKPAAVLAQVR
;
A
#
# COMPACT_ATOMS: atom_id res chain seq x y z
N MET A 1 72.01 -15.63 20.91
CA MET A 1 71.14 -14.49 21.04
C MET A 1 69.98 -14.67 20.02
N THR A 2 68.87 -15.22 20.46
CA THR A 2 67.79 -15.65 19.62
C THR A 2 66.58 -14.71 19.87
N THR A 3 66.19 -13.97 18.84
CA THR A 3 65.06 -13.10 18.90
C THR A 3 63.80 -13.81 18.32
N ASN A 4 62.86 -14.07 19.18
CA ASN A 4 61.58 -14.70 18.86
C ASN A 4 60.64 -13.66 18.23
N ALA A 5 60.33 -13.80 16.96
CA ALA A 5 59.30 -12.99 16.29
C ALA A 5 57.93 -13.64 16.48
N GLY A 6 57.12 -13.05 17.35
CA GLY A 6 55.77 -13.47 17.61
C GLY A 6 54.85 -13.22 16.40
N GLN A 7 54.25 -14.28 15.88
CA GLN A 7 53.24 -14.21 14.83
C GLN A 7 51.89 -13.75 15.42
N TRP A 8 51.46 -12.53 15.07
CA TRP A 8 50.12 -12.06 15.32
C TRP A 8 49.18 -12.60 14.23
N ARG A 9 48.46 -13.69 14.55
CA ARG A 9 47.37 -14.18 13.72
C ARG A 9 46.16 -13.26 13.90
N HIS A 10 45.97 -12.35 12.95
CA HIS A 10 44.76 -11.57 12.86
C HIS A 10 43.59 -12.48 12.44
N SER A 11 42.84 -12.93 13.42
CA SER A 11 41.55 -13.59 13.21
C SER A 11 40.55 -12.56 12.70
N ARG A 12 40.36 -12.49 11.40
CA ARG A 12 39.30 -11.67 10.77
C ARG A 12 37.98 -12.34 11.04
N LEU A 13 37.33 -11.95 12.13
CA LEU A 13 35.90 -12.18 12.32
C LEU A 13 35.14 -11.34 11.28
N ILE A 14 34.83 -11.97 10.15
CA ILE A 14 33.85 -11.41 9.18
C ILE A 14 32.50 -11.57 9.84
N LEU A 15 32.04 -10.52 10.50
CA LEU A 15 30.66 -10.39 10.94
C LEU A 15 29.81 -10.20 9.68
N ALA A 16 29.30 -11.31 9.13
CA ALA A 16 28.30 -11.26 8.08
C ALA A 16 27.02 -10.68 8.69
N TYR A 17 26.82 -9.38 8.56
CA TYR A 17 25.54 -8.74 8.78
C TYR A 17 24.62 -9.21 7.66
N PHE A 18 23.88 -10.28 7.91
CA PHE A 18 22.68 -10.58 7.14
C PHE A 18 21.65 -9.50 7.47
N LEU A 19 21.66 -8.43 6.68
CA LEU A 19 20.52 -7.55 6.56
C LEU A 19 19.40 -8.40 5.96
N TYR A 20 18.52 -8.89 6.81
CA TYR A 20 17.19 -9.32 6.39
C TYR A 20 16.51 -8.09 5.82
N ALA A 21 16.67 -7.85 4.52
CA ALA A 21 15.82 -6.97 3.77
C ALA A 21 14.44 -7.64 3.77
N SER A 22 13.61 -7.29 4.74
CA SER A 22 12.17 -7.50 4.64
C SER A 22 11.75 -6.99 3.28
N GLY A 23 11.14 -7.85 2.45
CA GLY A 23 10.90 -7.52 1.04
C GLY A 23 10.21 -6.17 0.86
N PRO A 24 10.51 -5.42 -0.21
CA PRO A 24 10.13 -4.02 -0.41
C PRO A 24 8.62 -3.75 -0.31
N ALA A 25 7.78 -4.74 -0.50
CA ALA A 25 6.33 -4.59 -0.48
C ALA A 25 5.74 -4.31 0.92
N HIS A 26 6.23 -4.95 1.99
CA HIS A 26 5.69 -4.73 3.34
C HIS A 26 6.03 -3.34 3.88
N ALA A 27 7.24 -2.86 3.62
CA ALA A 27 7.68 -1.53 4.04
C ALA A 27 6.80 -0.43 3.44
N CYS A 28 6.33 -0.57 2.19
CA CYS A 28 5.53 0.44 1.53
C CYS A 28 4.12 0.60 2.12
N TRP A 29 3.48 -0.49 2.59
CA TRP A 29 2.15 -0.41 3.22
C TRP A 29 2.19 0.41 4.50
N ASP A 30 3.17 0.16 5.36
CA ASP A 30 3.30 0.83 6.65
C ASP A 30 3.81 2.27 6.50
N ASP A 31 4.70 2.52 5.53
CA ASP A 31 5.17 3.86 5.22
C ASP A 31 4.03 4.74 4.67
N ALA A 32 3.27 4.24 3.69
CA ALA A 32 2.11 4.95 3.17
C ALA A 32 1.04 5.16 4.24
N ALA A 33 0.77 4.14 5.07
CA ALA A 33 -0.18 4.22 6.18
C ALA A 33 0.20 5.34 7.16
N THR A 34 1.46 5.39 7.55
CA THR A 34 2.00 6.42 8.46
C THR A 34 1.95 7.81 7.82
N ARG A 35 2.43 7.93 6.58
CA ARG A 35 2.51 9.22 5.86
C ARG A 35 1.15 9.87 5.65
N TYR A 36 0.14 9.07 5.30
CA TYR A 36 -1.20 9.58 4.96
C TYR A 36 -2.24 9.36 6.07
N GLN A 37 -1.80 8.87 7.24
CA GLN A 37 -2.64 8.60 8.41
C GLN A 37 -3.85 7.71 8.07
N VAL A 38 -3.61 6.66 7.30
CA VAL A 38 -4.58 5.64 6.94
C VAL A 38 -4.14 4.29 7.50
N ASN A 39 -5.04 3.34 7.62
CA ASN A 39 -4.69 2.03 8.16
C ASN A 39 -4.06 1.13 7.08
N SER A 40 -2.90 0.52 7.35
CA SER A 40 -2.19 -0.34 6.39
C SER A 40 -2.99 -1.58 6.00
N ALA A 41 -3.70 -2.21 6.94
CA ALA A 41 -4.55 -3.36 6.64
C ALA A 41 -5.74 -2.97 5.74
N LEU A 42 -6.28 -1.75 5.91
CA LEU A 42 -7.33 -1.23 5.04
C LEU A 42 -6.81 -0.96 3.62
N LEU A 43 -5.62 -0.37 3.48
CA LEU A 43 -4.97 -0.18 2.18
C LEU A 43 -4.78 -1.52 1.46
N TYR A 44 -4.28 -2.53 2.17
CA TYR A 44 -4.12 -3.87 1.62
C TYR A 44 -5.45 -4.49 1.18
N ALA A 45 -6.51 -4.36 2.00
CA ALA A 45 -7.84 -4.86 1.68
C ALA A 45 -8.45 -4.16 0.45
N ILE A 46 -8.20 -2.85 0.28
CA ILE A 46 -8.56 -2.09 -0.91
C ILE A 46 -7.82 -2.65 -2.13
N ALA A 47 -6.50 -2.74 -2.09
CA ALA A 47 -5.71 -3.25 -3.22
C ALA A 47 -6.10 -4.68 -3.64
N ARG A 48 -6.41 -5.54 -2.65
CA ARG A 48 -6.95 -6.87 -2.90
C ARG A 48 -8.32 -6.83 -3.58
N THR A 49 -9.13 -5.82 -3.25
CA THR A 49 -10.45 -5.61 -3.88
C THR A 49 -10.32 -5.08 -5.30
N GLU A 50 -9.36 -4.20 -5.55
CA GLU A 50 -9.16 -3.49 -6.82
C GLU A 50 -8.55 -4.40 -7.89
N SER A 51 -7.42 -5.02 -7.59
CA SER A 51 -6.63 -5.77 -8.58
C SER A 51 -6.31 -7.21 -8.19
N GLY A 52 -6.73 -7.65 -6.99
CA GLY A 52 -6.23 -8.91 -6.43
C GLY A 52 -4.72 -8.85 -6.12
N LEU A 53 -4.18 -7.66 -5.85
CA LEU A 53 -2.76 -7.38 -5.62
C LEU A 53 -1.89 -7.48 -6.89
N ASN A 54 -2.45 -7.31 -8.07
CA ASN A 54 -1.70 -7.30 -9.32
C ASN A 54 -1.18 -5.89 -9.65
N PRO A 55 0.15 -5.63 -9.60
CA PRO A 55 0.72 -4.32 -9.89
C PRO A 55 0.61 -3.92 -11.37
N HIS A 56 0.40 -4.87 -12.26
CA HIS A 56 0.28 -4.64 -13.70
C HIS A 56 -1.18 -4.64 -14.20
N ALA A 57 -2.15 -4.61 -13.27
CA ALA A 57 -3.55 -4.57 -13.66
C ALA A 57 -3.90 -3.26 -14.39
N ILE A 58 -4.70 -3.36 -15.44
CA ILE A 58 -5.28 -2.22 -16.17
C ILE A 58 -6.78 -2.46 -16.33
N GLY A 59 -7.58 -1.61 -15.69
CA GLY A 59 -9.01 -1.49 -15.94
C GLY A 59 -9.29 -0.50 -17.08
N ARG A 60 -10.34 -0.72 -17.85
CA ARG A 60 -10.80 0.22 -18.89
C ARG A 60 -12.23 0.65 -18.60
N ASN A 61 -12.47 1.93 -18.59
CA ASN A 61 -13.77 2.51 -18.30
C ASN A 61 -14.49 2.97 -19.58
N PRO A 62 -15.85 2.97 -19.62
CA PRO A 62 -16.61 3.40 -20.79
C PRO A 62 -16.32 4.84 -21.25
N ASN A 63 -15.90 5.70 -20.32
CA ASN A 63 -15.53 7.10 -20.60
C ASN A 63 -14.09 7.27 -21.15
N GLY A 64 -13.39 6.16 -21.48
CA GLY A 64 -12.03 6.15 -21.97
C GLY A 64 -10.94 6.25 -20.90
N SER A 65 -11.28 6.49 -19.62
CA SER A 65 -10.31 6.45 -18.55
C SER A 65 -9.83 5.02 -18.26
N ARG A 66 -8.66 4.91 -17.64
CA ARG A 66 -8.06 3.64 -17.22
C ARG A 66 -7.83 3.65 -15.71
N ASP A 67 -7.92 2.48 -15.11
CA ASP A 67 -7.55 2.25 -13.72
C ASP A 67 -6.26 1.44 -13.70
N ILE A 68 -5.21 1.94 -13.02
CA ILE A 68 -3.83 1.54 -13.23
C ILE A 68 -3.23 0.96 -11.96
N GLY A 69 -2.64 -0.23 -12.09
CA GLY A 69 -1.79 -0.84 -11.10
C GLY A 69 -2.53 -1.46 -9.92
N LEU A 70 -1.80 -1.67 -8.85
CA LEU A 70 -2.17 -2.46 -7.68
C LEU A 70 -3.44 -1.94 -6.97
N MET A 71 -3.58 -0.62 -6.84
CA MET A 71 -4.72 0.05 -6.22
C MET A 71 -5.68 0.68 -7.25
N GLN A 72 -5.52 0.37 -8.54
CA GLN A 72 -6.37 0.82 -9.65
C GLN A 72 -6.58 2.34 -9.65
N ILE A 73 -5.47 3.06 -9.74
CA ILE A 73 -5.48 4.53 -9.79
C ILE A 73 -6.06 4.99 -11.13
N ASN A 74 -7.17 5.74 -11.09
CA ASN A 74 -7.79 6.23 -12.31
C ASN A 74 -6.91 7.25 -13.03
N SER A 75 -6.82 7.14 -14.35
CA SER A 75 -5.99 8.01 -15.19
C SER A 75 -6.39 9.49 -15.16
N SER A 76 -7.57 9.84 -14.65
CA SER A 76 -7.96 11.23 -14.42
C SER A 76 -7.08 11.94 -13.38
N TRP A 77 -6.37 11.20 -12.52
CA TRP A 77 -5.43 11.76 -11.57
C TRP A 77 -4.09 12.16 -12.18
N LEU A 78 -3.76 11.69 -13.41
CA LEU A 78 -2.44 11.88 -14.03
C LEU A 78 -2.04 13.35 -14.18
N SER A 79 -3.00 14.25 -14.45
CA SER A 79 -2.70 15.69 -14.55
C SER A 79 -2.19 16.27 -13.22
N ILE A 80 -2.77 15.85 -12.10
CA ILE A 80 -2.32 16.26 -10.77
C ILE A 80 -1.03 15.54 -10.40
N LEU A 81 -0.92 14.23 -10.66
CA LEU A 81 0.26 13.45 -10.34
C LEU A 81 1.50 13.94 -11.08
N ALA A 82 1.35 14.41 -12.31
CA ALA A 82 2.44 14.99 -13.10
C ALA A 82 3.07 16.22 -12.40
N THR A 83 2.31 17.00 -11.64
CA THR A 83 2.86 18.13 -10.88
C THR A 83 3.81 17.70 -9.75
N TYR A 84 3.73 16.43 -9.36
CA TYR A 84 4.62 15.78 -8.39
C TYR A 84 5.67 14.88 -9.06
N GLY A 85 5.82 14.95 -10.39
CA GLY A 85 6.77 14.15 -11.14
C GLY A 85 6.38 12.68 -11.31
N ILE A 86 5.11 12.32 -11.04
CA ILE A 86 4.60 10.95 -11.15
C ILE A 86 3.91 10.79 -12.51
N SER A 87 4.46 9.92 -13.35
CA SER A 87 3.91 9.55 -14.65
C SER A 87 3.00 8.31 -14.57
N GLU A 88 2.30 8.00 -15.65
CA GLU A 88 1.52 6.76 -15.76
C GLU A 88 2.39 5.51 -15.55
N ARG A 89 3.63 5.52 -16.07
CA ARG A 89 4.58 4.40 -15.93
C ARG A 89 4.90 4.13 -14.46
N ASP A 90 5.04 5.17 -13.66
CA ASP A 90 5.38 5.04 -12.24
C ASP A 90 4.25 4.41 -11.42
N LEU A 91 3.01 4.44 -11.93
CA LEU A 91 1.88 3.77 -11.29
C LEU A 91 1.91 2.23 -11.41
N PHE A 92 2.81 1.64 -12.19
CA PHE A 92 3.06 0.21 -12.18
C PHE A 92 4.08 -0.22 -11.13
N GLU A 93 4.79 0.75 -10.52
CA GLU A 93 5.65 0.50 -9.38
C GLU A 93 4.80 0.36 -8.11
N PRO A 94 4.86 -0.79 -7.40
CA PRO A 94 3.96 -1.07 -6.28
C PRO A 94 3.97 0.01 -5.20
N CYS A 95 5.15 0.47 -4.78
CA CYS A 95 5.25 1.47 -3.72
C CYS A 95 4.63 2.81 -4.14
N THR A 96 4.92 3.29 -5.34
CA THR A 96 4.32 4.53 -5.87
C THR A 96 2.80 4.41 -5.92
N ASN A 97 2.29 3.29 -6.42
CA ASN A 97 0.86 3.04 -6.53
C ASN A 97 0.15 3.00 -5.16
N ILE A 98 0.77 2.33 -4.16
CA ILE A 98 0.28 2.28 -2.78
C ILE A 98 0.23 3.69 -2.17
N HIS A 99 1.29 4.49 -2.34
CA HIS A 99 1.32 5.85 -1.83
C HIS A 99 0.25 6.74 -2.46
N VAL A 100 0.06 6.67 -3.77
CA VAL A 100 -1.00 7.42 -4.47
C VAL A 100 -2.39 6.97 -4.00
N GLY A 101 -2.62 5.67 -3.87
CA GLY A 101 -3.88 5.13 -3.36
C GLY A 101 -4.16 5.57 -1.92
N ALA A 102 -3.15 5.55 -1.06
CA ALA A 102 -3.26 6.03 0.32
C ALA A 102 -3.56 7.53 0.39
N TRP A 103 -2.92 8.34 -0.46
CA TRP A 103 -3.22 9.77 -0.57
C TRP A 103 -4.66 10.03 -1.02
N ILE A 104 -5.18 9.31 -2.02
CA ILE A 104 -6.57 9.42 -2.47
C ILE A 104 -7.55 9.02 -1.35
N LEU A 105 -7.25 7.94 -0.62
CA LEU A 105 -8.08 7.51 0.51
C LEU A 105 -8.07 8.55 1.64
N SER A 106 -6.91 9.10 1.97
CA SER A 106 -6.78 10.18 2.96
C SER A 106 -7.57 11.41 2.57
N TYR A 107 -7.55 11.79 1.28
CA TYR A 107 -8.38 12.88 0.77
C TYR A 107 -9.88 12.62 0.95
N ASN A 108 -10.33 11.38 0.72
CA ASN A 108 -11.71 11.00 0.99
C ASN A 108 -12.06 11.09 2.48
N PHE A 109 -11.14 10.68 3.37
CA PHE A 109 -11.32 10.83 4.81
C PHE A 109 -11.37 12.30 5.26
N TYR A 110 -10.56 13.15 4.67
CA TYR A 110 -10.63 14.58 4.93
C TYR A 110 -12.00 15.17 4.57
N ARG A 111 -12.58 14.75 3.44
CA ARG A 111 -13.87 15.28 2.95
C ARG A 111 -15.10 14.67 3.65
N LEU A 112 -15.06 13.41 4.01
CA LEU A 112 -16.23 12.63 4.43
C LEU A 112 -16.09 12.06 5.85
N GLY A 113 -15.02 12.44 6.56
CA GLY A 113 -14.66 11.87 7.86
C GLY A 113 -14.11 10.45 7.74
N TYR A 114 -13.62 9.89 8.85
CA TYR A 114 -13.17 8.50 8.95
C TYR A 114 -14.36 7.54 8.98
N THR A 115 -14.95 7.33 7.81
CA THR A 115 -16.20 6.57 7.64
C THR A 115 -16.08 5.53 6.53
N TRP A 116 -16.92 4.51 6.57
CA TRP A 116 -17.03 3.56 5.46
C TRP A 116 -17.53 4.20 4.17
N GLU A 117 -18.25 5.32 4.28
CA GLU A 117 -18.67 6.10 3.11
C GLU A 117 -17.47 6.71 2.38
N ALA A 118 -16.46 7.19 3.12
CA ALA A 118 -15.19 7.66 2.55
C ALA A 118 -14.42 6.53 1.85
N VAL A 119 -14.42 5.31 2.43
CA VAL A 119 -13.86 4.11 1.77
C VAL A 119 -14.65 3.79 0.50
N GLY A 120 -15.97 3.85 0.55
CA GLY A 120 -16.82 3.61 -0.62
C GLY A 120 -16.59 4.62 -1.75
N ALA A 121 -16.31 5.87 -1.40
CA ALA A 121 -16.02 6.94 -2.35
C ALA A 121 -14.69 6.75 -3.10
N TYR A 122 -13.83 5.85 -2.66
CA TYR A 122 -12.60 5.50 -3.39
C TYR A 122 -12.90 4.94 -4.79
N ASN A 123 -13.91 4.08 -4.92
CA ASN A 123 -14.24 3.40 -6.18
C ASN A 123 -15.51 3.98 -6.86
N ALA A 124 -16.47 4.52 -6.12
CA ALA A 124 -17.79 4.78 -6.70
C ALA A 124 -18.40 6.12 -6.27
N VAL A 125 -19.06 6.77 -7.24
CA VAL A 125 -19.80 8.01 -7.00
C VAL A 125 -21.19 7.72 -6.45
N ASN A 126 -21.92 6.73 -6.99
CA ASN A 126 -23.29 6.48 -6.59
C ASN A 126 -23.40 5.59 -5.32
N PRO A 127 -24.41 5.82 -4.46
CA PRO A 127 -24.53 5.14 -3.17
C PRO A 127 -24.68 3.61 -3.25
N ARG A 128 -25.34 3.08 -4.29
CA ARG A 128 -25.52 1.63 -4.46
C ARG A 128 -24.19 0.93 -4.72
N SER A 129 -23.41 1.47 -5.65
CA SER A 129 -22.08 0.95 -5.97
C SER A 129 -21.13 1.05 -4.76
N ARG A 130 -21.19 2.16 -4.00
CA ARG A 130 -20.43 2.31 -2.75
C ARG A 130 -20.72 1.20 -1.75
N ARG A 131 -21.99 0.88 -1.49
CA ARG A 131 -22.36 -0.20 -0.56
C ARG A 131 -21.78 -1.55 -1.00
N THR A 132 -21.86 -1.87 -2.29
CA THR A 132 -21.31 -3.10 -2.84
C THR A 132 -19.78 -3.14 -2.69
N TYR A 133 -19.12 -2.03 -2.98
CA TYR A 133 -17.67 -1.90 -2.81
C TYR A 133 -17.24 -2.05 -1.35
N ILE A 134 -17.87 -1.33 -0.43
CA ILE A 134 -17.62 -1.44 1.00
C ILE A 134 -17.74 -2.88 1.49
N ALA A 135 -18.77 -3.62 1.04
CA ALA A 135 -18.95 -5.02 1.42
C ALA A 135 -17.77 -5.90 0.97
N LYS A 136 -17.22 -5.65 -0.24
CA LYS A 136 -16.04 -6.36 -0.75
C LYS A 136 -14.80 -6.04 0.09
N VAL A 137 -14.54 -4.75 0.35
CA VAL A 137 -13.38 -4.33 1.17
C VAL A 137 -13.47 -4.91 2.58
N ARG A 138 -14.64 -4.85 3.23
CA ARG A 138 -14.85 -5.45 4.56
C ARG A 138 -14.58 -6.95 4.57
N ARG A 139 -14.99 -7.68 3.54
CA ARG A 139 -14.70 -9.10 3.41
C ARG A 139 -13.20 -9.36 3.33
N ASN A 140 -12.50 -8.64 2.45
CA ASN A 140 -11.06 -8.76 2.31
C ASN A 140 -10.29 -8.35 3.57
N LEU A 141 -10.79 -7.38 4.32
CA LEU A 141 -10.22 -6.96 5.60
C LEU A 141 -10.34 -8.08 6.65
N ARG A 142 -11.48 -8.78 6.73
CA ARG A 142 -11.68 -9.91 7.67
C ARG A 142 -10.82 -11.12 7.31
N THR A 143 -10.89 -11.57 6.04
CA THR A 143 -10.06 -12.70 5.59
C THR A 143 -8.59 -12.39 5.70
N GLY A 144 -8.27 -11.12 5.78
CA GLY A 144 -7.01 -10.53 6.01
C GLY A 144 -6.47 -10.66 7.40
N ALA A 145 -7.33 -10.71 8.39
CA ALA A 145 -6.96 -10.93 9.78
C ALA A 145 -6.48 -12.36 10.07
N ASP A 146 -6.96 -13.33 9.27
CA ASP A 146 -6.72 -14.75 9.51
C ASP A 146 -5.41 -15.29 8.92
N SER A 147 -4.70 -14.55 8.08
CA SER A 147 -3.40 -14.94 7.57
C SER A 147 -2.29 -14.19 8.31
N ALA A 148 -1.33 -14.93 8.84
CA ALA A 148 -0.23 -14.50 9.73
C ALA A 148 0.72 -13.42 9.16
N GLU A 149 0.44 -12.88 7.99
CA GLU A 149 1.26 -11.91 7.25
C GLU A 149 0.78 -10.45 7.41
N ARG A 150 -0.08 -10.13 8.39
CA ARG A 150 -0.80 -8.84 8.45
C ARG A 150 -0.70 -8.10 9.76
N PRO A 151 -0.73 -6.74 9.71
CA PRO A 151 -0.91 -5.92 10.91
C PRO A 151 -2.22 -6.27 11.63
N LYS A 152 -2.20 -6.35 12.95
CA LYS A 152 -3.34 -6.79 13.79
C LYS A 152 -4.61 -5.94 13.52
N PRO A 153 -5.77 -6.55 13.24
CA PRO A 153 -6.98 -5.85 12.77
C PRO A 153 -7.73 -5.04 13.85
N ALA A 154 -7.36 -5.17 15.12
CA ALA A 154 -8.12 -4.58 16.22
C ALA A 154 -8.23 -3.03 16.17
N ALA A 155 -7.27 -2.34 15.56
CA ALA A 155 -7.29 -0.88 15.45
C ALA A 155 -8.13 -0.35 14.27
N VAL A 156 -8.41 -1.19 13.26
CA VAL A 156 -9.07 -0.76 12.02
C VAL A 156 -10.56 -0.50 12.19
N LEU A 157 -11.24 -1.37 12.93
CA LEU A 157 -12.69 -1.26 13.13
C LEU A 157 -13.07 -0.12 14.07
N ALA A 158 -12.16 0.31 14.95
CA ALA A 158 -12.38 1.43 15.86
C ALA A 158 -12.21 2.80 15.18
N GLN A 159 -11.47 2.87 14.06
CA GLN A 159 -11.19 4.13 13.36
C GLN A 159 -12.18 4.47 12.24
N VAL A 160 -12.91 3.47 11.72
CA VAL A 160 -13.90 3.69 10.64
C VAL A 160 -15.31 3.58 11.24
N ARG A 161 -15.87 4.70 11.65
CA ARG A 161 -17.25 4.83 12.15
C ARG A 161 -18.26 5.00 11.03
#